data_15620f6034aa8c303a38398f5c01e5cd
#
_entry.id   15620f6034aa8c303a38398f5c01e5cd
#
_cell.length_a   1.000
_cell.length_b   1.000
_cell.length_c   1.000
_cell.angle_alpha   90.00
_cell.angle_beta   90.00
_cell.angle_gamma   90.00
#
_symmetry.space_group_name_H-M   'P 1'
#
loop_
_entity.id
_entity.type
_entity.pdbx_description
1 polymer ?
#
loop_
_entity_poly.entity_id
_entity_poly.type
_entity_poly.pdbx_seq_one_letter_code
_entity_poly.pdbx_strand_id
1 'polypeptide(L)'
;MKNIRRIIALTLVLVMCAGIFGACGNKNKDQGTGDPKKDIEIAYWNAGLGDQWLKDVIAAFNAKYPQYYAFYSASASAATVNSTLELPNNTVDLYFTTERMNLTDFEPLDDIMNATAPGDSKPLIEKFNEDYLKNSQAADGHYYQITYGGGIIGLIYNKALFQQAGITELPRTTNELAIVCDKLYSAGITPFCHFSPEGYYQYFSDALIYQYDREAYTEGFYSCTDANGVSPSKEVFTTKDGRYQVLKAYEKIITTDYVMEGSNSIDHVTAQTMFLNNSAAMMINGSWIANEMASVEGSMDNFVMLRTPVLSAITDKLTTVKSDAQLRQVITAIDNVQDGVKQLSDYQSGDGYLVDGIEVSAEDWDYIYTARFTMPANYSGESAIIPTCSENKEGAKAFLSFLYSDEGYRIYAKALKNPMPMSLSDGSQLDTSGWNAFQISQLEMLEETVAMPTYSVASRHDIFKAGGATKYAGVPYIARLCASNKADRKGADAIWEEMIKKVNDEYENKWLANIK
;
A
#
# COMPACT_ATOMS: atom_id res chain seq x y z
N MET A 1 50.67 32.64 -8.26
CA MET A 1 49.86 31.75 -7.37
C MET A 1 48.35 31.83 -7.58
N LYS A 2 47.73 32.99 -7.87
CA LYS A 2 46.27 33.10 -8.14
C LYS A 2 45.80 32.38 -9.42
N ASN A 3 46.62 32.36 -10.48
CA ASN A 3 46.27 31.74 -11.76
C ASN A 3 46.37 30.20 -11.74
N ILE A 4 47.32 29.66 -10.95
CA ILE A 4 47.46 28.20 -10.78
C ILE A 4 46.26 27.61 -10.02
N ARG A 5 45.74 28.31 -9.02
CA ARG A 5 44.52 27.88 -8.28
C ARG A 5 43.25 27.90 -9.15
N ARG A 6 43.16 28.84 -10.11
CA ARG A 6 42.03 28.88 -11.07
C ARG A 6 42.12 27.76 -12.10
N ILE A 7 43.32 27.41 -12.57
CA ILE A 7 43.48 26.28 -13.51
C ILE A 7 43.18 24.96 -12.81
N ILE A 8 43.62 24.75 -11.57
CA ILE A 8 43.31 23.54 -10.79
C ILE A 8 41.80 23.43 -10.50
N ALA A 9 41.15 24.54 -10.19
CA ALA A 9 39.71 24.54 -9.97
C ALA A 9 38.92 24.24 -11.26
N LEU A 10 39.33 24.76 -12.43
CA LEU A 10 38.72 24.44 -13.70
C LEU A 10 38.96 22.98 -14.13
N THR A 11 40.14 22.44 -13.86
CA THR A 11 40.45 21.04 -14.18
C THR A 11 39.66 20.08 -13.27
N LEU A 12 39.48 20.41 -12.00
CA LEU A 12 38.63 19.62 -11.09
C LEU A 12 37.15 19.64 -11.48
N VAL A 13 36.61 20.77 -11.94
CA VAL A 13 35.23 20.86 -12.44
C VAL A 13 35.04 20.08 -13.74
N LEU A 14 36.04 20.11 -14.66
CA LEU A 14 36.02 19.31 -15.89
C LEU A 14 36.14 17.80 -15.61
N VAL A 15 36.90 17.40 -14.61
CA VAL A 15 37.03 15.99 -14.19
C VAL A 15 35.74 15.53 -13.47
N MET A 16 35.10 16.37 -12.69
CA MET A 16 33.76 16.05 -12.11
C MET A 16 32.66 15.97 -13.18
N CYS A 17 32.68 16.84 -14.19
CA CYS A 17 31.70 16.74 -15.29
C CYS A 17 31.98 15.53 -16.20
N ALA A 18 33.24 15.11 -16.39
CA ALA A 18 33.56 13.89 -17.13
C ALA A 18 33.20 12.61 -16.33
N GLY A 19 33.24 12.66 -14.99
CA GLY A 19 32.83 11.56 -14.11
C GLY A 19 31.32 11.33 -14.06
N ILE A 20 30.52 12.36 -14.32
CA ILE A 20 29.05 12.26 -14.32
C ILE A 20 28.51 11.65 -15.64
N PHE A 21 29.26 11.77 -16.74
CA PHE A 21 28.92 11.12 -18.02
C PHE A 21 29.43 9.67 -18.14
N GLY A 22 30.27 9.20 -17.21
CA GLY A 22 30.79 7.82 -17.22
C GLY A 22 30.06 6.84 -16.32
N ALA A 23 29.08 7.29 -15.50
CA ALA A 23 28.32 6.44 -14.59
C ALA A 23 26.96 5.98 -15.13
N CYS A 24 26.58 6.39 -16.35
CA CYS A 24 25.43 5.88 -17.08
C CYS A 24 25.88 4.93 -18.19
N GLY A 25 26.37 3.78 -17.82
CA GLY A 25 26.83 2.81 -18.80
C GLY A 25 26.94 1.42 -18.25
N ASN A 26 25.87 0.87 -17.67
CA ASN A 26 25.74 -0.57 -17.60
C ASN A 26 25.33 -1.04 -19.00
N LYS A 27 26.32 -1.39 -19.81
CA LYS A 27 26.15 -2.01 -21.12
C LYS A 27 25.69 -3.46 -20.92
N ASN A 28 24.42 -3.64 -20.67
CA ASN A 28 23.63 -4.80 -21.04
C ASN A 28 22.24 -4.29 -21.46
N LYS A 29 22.19 -3.39 -22.47
CA LYS A 29 21.00 -3.33 -23.31
C LYS A 29 21.07 -4.59 -24.14
N ASP A 30 20.27 -5.57 -23.80
CA ASP A 30 19.87 -6.60 -24.72
C ASP A 30 19.22 -5.82 -25.88
N GLN A 31 19.91 -5.77 -27.02
CA GLN A 31 19.37 -5.11 -28.19
C GLN A 31 18.46 -6.15 -28.82
N GLY A 32 17.19 -5.84 -29.00
CA GLY A 32 16.24 -6.69 -29.67
C GLY A 32 16.78 -7.26 -30.99
N THR A 33 16.00 -8.09 -31.65
CA THR A 33 16.39 -8.71 -32.93
C THR A 33 16.45 -7.71 -34.08
N GLY A 34 15.86 -6.50 -33.87
CA GLY A 34 15.70 -5.45 -34.86
C GLY A 34 14.45 -5.61 -35.72
N ASP A 35 13.61 -6.62 -35.44
CA ASP A 35 12.31 -6.80 -36.06
C ASP A 35 11.20 -6.30 -35.12
N PRO A 36 10.56 -5.15 -35.41
CA PRO A 36 9.56 -4.56 -34.51
C PRO A 36 8.31 -5.42 -34.34
N LYS A 37 8.06 -6.40 -35.21
CA LYS A 37 6.95 -7.35 -35.04
C LYS A 37 7.30 -8.53 -34.14
N LYS A 38 8.58 -8.75 -33.93
CA LYS A 38 9.09 -9.80 -33.07
C LYS A 38 9.49 -9.27 -31.70
N ASP A 39 10.14 -8.12 -31.69
CA ASP A 39 10.68 -7.49 -30.50
C ASP A 39 9.55 -6.95 -29.63
N ILE A 40 9.68 -7.16 -28.31
CA ILE A 40 8.82 -6.57 -27.29
C ILE A 40 9.73 -5.79 -26.35
N GLU A 41 9.79 -4.48 -26.53
CA GLU A 41 10.56 -3.61 -25.65
C GLU A 41 9.77 -3.30 -24.38
N ILE A 42 10.34 -3.62 -23.20
CA ILE A 42 9.72 -3.43 -21.89
C ILE A 42 10.45 -2.33 -21.13
N ALA A 43 9.74 -1.31 -20.67
CA ALA A 43 10.25 -0.35 -19.72
C ALA A 43 9.77 -0.71 -18.30
N TYR A 44 10.69 -0.81 -17.35
CA TYR A 44 10.38 -1.32 -16.02
C TYR A 44 10.85 -0.37 -14.89
N TRP A 45 9.93 -0.03 -14.01
CA TRP A 45 10.22 0.61 -12.73
C TRP A 45 10.48 -0.46 -11.67
N ASN A 46 11.74 -0.63 -11.28
CA ASN A 46 12.17 -1.72 -10.43
C ASN A 46 12.29 -1.36 -8.94
N ALA A 47 11.84 -0.17 -8.51
CA ALA A 47 11.92 0.23 -7.11
C ALA A 47 11.14 -0.73 -6.20
N GLY A 48 11.77 -1.20 -5.14
CA GLY A 48 11.17 -2.07 -4.14
C GLY A 48 11.04 -3.55 -4.55
N LEU A 49 11.02 -3.86 -5.86
CA LEU A 49 10.77 -5.24 -6.33
C LEU A 49 12.02 -5.92 -6.91
N GLY A 50 13.06 -5.15 -7.27
CA GLY A 50 14.20 -5.70 -8.01
C GLY A 50 13.80 -6.12 -9.43
N ASP A 51 14.69 -6.78 -10.17
CA ASP A 51 14.45 -7.15 -11.56
C ASP A 51 14.59 -8.67 -11.86
N GLN A 52 14.86 -9.49 -10.84
CA GLN A 52 15.08 -10.92 -11.05
C GLN A 52 13.85 -11.64 -11.57
N TRP A 53 12.68 -11.31 -11.03
CA TRP A 53 11.41 -11.91 -11.49
C TRP A 53 11.16 -11.64 -12.98
N LEU A 54 11.43 -10.41 -13.44
CA LEU A 54 11.21 -10.05 -14.85
C LEU A 54 12.19 -10.78 -15.77
N LYS A 55 13.45 -10.92 -15.36
CA LYS A 55 14.45 -11.72 -16.09
C LYS A 55 14.01 -13.17 -16.26
N ASP A 56 13.52 -13.79 -15.18
CA ASP A 56 13.11 -15.19 -15.19
C ASP A 56 11.85 -15.40 -16.05
N VAL A 57 10.88 -14.46 -15.97
CA VAL A 57 9.67 -14.48 -16.81
C VAL A 57 10.03 -14.26 -18.29
N ILE A 58 10.89 -13.29 -18.62
CA ILE A 58 11.35 -13.04 -20.00
C ILE A 58 12.06 -14.26 -20.56
N ALA A 59 12.95 -14.88 -19.79
CA ALA A 59 13.68 -16.08 -20.25
C ALA A 59 12.71 -17.24 -20.57
N ALA A 60 11.72 -17.46 -19.72
CA ALA A 60 10.71 -18.50 -19.92
C ALA A 60 9.79 -18.17 -21.12
N PHE A 61 9.35 -16.92 -21.23
CA PHE A 61 8.54 -16.45 -22.35
C PHE A 61 9.25 -16.61 -23.68
N ASN A 62 10.49 -16.11 -23.82
CA ASN A 62 11.28 -16.21 -25.04
C ASN A 62 11.54 -17.67 -25.46
N ALA A 63 11.71 -18.56 -24.49
CA ALA A 63 11.85 -20.01 -24.77
C ALA A 63 10.56 -20.66 -25.28
N LYS A 64 9.41 -20.24 -24.74
CA LYS A 64 8.09 -20.80 -25.07
C LYS A 64 7.48 -20.23 -26.34
N TYR A 65 7.75 -18.96 -26.65
CA TYR A 65 7.17 -18.21 -27.77
C TYR A 65 8.25 -17.69 -28.74
N PRO A 66 8.88 -18.56 -29.56
CA PRO A 66 10.04 -18.20 -30.38
C PRO A 66 9.71 -17.16 -31.50
N GLN A 67 8.43 -16.91 -31.78
CA GLN A 67 7.96 -15.86 -32.68
C GLN A 67 8.14 -14.46 -32.08
N TYR A 68 8.31 -14.32 -30.78
CA TYR A 68 8.55 -13.08 -30.06
C TYR A 68 9.92 -13.07 -29.41
N TYR A 69 10.40 -11.86 -29.06
CA TYR A 69 11.62 -11.64 -28.30
C TYR A 69 11.44 -10.49 -27.33
N ALA A 70 11.16 -10.78 -26.06
CA ALA A 70 11.03 -9.78 -25.02
C ALA A 70 12.40 -9.40 -24.45
N PHE A 71 12.63 -8.12 -24.22
CA PHE A 71 13.80 -7.56 -23.53
C PHE A 71 13.37 -6.31 -22.76
N TYR A 72 14.18 -5.85 -21.81
CA TYR A 72 13.76 -4.75 -20.94
C TYR A 72 14.87 -3.75 -20.63
N SER A 73 14.43 -2.55 -20.22
CA SER A 73 15.23 -1.54 -19.54
C SER A 73 14.59 -1.20 -18.20
N ALA A 74 15.39 -1.05 -17.15
CA ALA A 74 14.89 -0.77 -15.80
C ALA A 74 15.43 0.55 -15.26
N SER A 75 14.62 1.21 -14.43
CA SER A 75 15.00 2.38 -13.65
C SER A 75 14.38 2.34 -12.26
N ALA A 76 15.12 2.76 -11.25
CA ALA A 76 14.60 2.94 -9.90
C ALA A 76 13.68 4.18 -9.77
N SER A 77 13.65 5.05 -10.79
CA SER A 77 12.79 6.23 -10.83
C SER A 77 11.57 5.99 -11.72
N ALA A 78 10.39 5.94 -11.13
CA ALA A 78 9.13 5.89 -11.87
C ALA A 78 8.98 7.09 -12.82
N ALA A 79 9.41 8.28 -12.41
CA ALA A 79 9.38 9.47 -13.26
C ALA A 79 10.24 9.29 -14.53
N THR A 80 11.40 8.62 -14.42
CA THR A 80 12.25 8.31 -15.57
C THR A 80 11.56 7.34 -16.52
N VAL A 81 10.94 6.27 -16.02
CA VAL A 81 10.18 5.31 -16.82
C VAL A 81 8.99 6.01 -17.49
N ASN A 82 8.21 6.77 -16.72
CA ASN A 82 7.03 7.46 -17.22
C ASN A 82 7.33 8.56 -18.25
N SER A 83 8.49 9.22 -18.15
CA SER A 83 8.87 10.26 -19.13
C SER A 83 9.05 9.71 -20.54
N THR A 84 9.31 8.41 -20.70
CA THR A 84 9.40 7.78 -22.04
C THR A 84 8.06 7.64 -22.73
N LEU A 85 6.94 7.56 -21.96
CA LEU A 85 5.58 7.54 -22.51
C LEU A 85 5.22 8.83 -23.28
N GLU A 86 5.81 9.96 -22.88
CA GLU A 86 5.54 11.28 -23.46
C GLU A 86 6.41 11.59 -24.69
N LEU A 87 7.32 10.69 -25.06
CA LEU A 87 8.21 10.90 -26.19
C LEU A 87 7.46 10.71 -27.52
N PRO A 88 7.62 11.64 -28.50
CA PRO A 88 6.96 11.53 -29.81
C PRO A 88 7.32 10.27 -30.60
N ASN A 89 8.50 9.70 -30.31
CA ASN A 89 9.03 8.49 -30.97
C ASN A 89 9.17 7.35 -29.93
N ASN A 90 8.16 7.15 -29.11
CA ASN A 90 8.15 6.06 -28.14
C ASN A 90 8.10 4.71 -28.87
N THR A 91 9.08 3.85 -28.62
CA THR A 91 9.20 2.49 -29.19
C THR A 91 8.88 1.39 -28.18
N VAL A 92 8.61 1.76 -26.94
CA VAL A 92 8.35 0.80 -25.86
C VAL A 92 6.96 0.22 -26.01
N ASP A 93 6.88 -1.12 -26.01
CA ASP A 93 5.63 -1.85 -26.22
C ASP A 93 4.86 -2.12 -24.93
N LEU A 94 5.57 -2.27 -23.82
CA LEU A 94 5.00 -2.64 -22.52
C LEU A 94 5.69 -1.87 -21.41
N TYR A 95 4.91 -1.30 -20.51
CA TYR A 95 5.41 -0.64 -19.32
C TYR A 95 4.98 -1.37 -18.06
N PHE A 96 5.93 -1.61 -17.18
CA PHE A 96 5.70 -1.93 -15.78
C PHE A 96 6.06 -0.69 -14.95
N THR A 97 5.06 0.04 -14.46
CA THR A 97 5.24 1.35 -13.84
C THR A 97 4.19 1.62 -12.78
N THR A 98 4.05 2.86 -12.33
CA THR A 98 3.00 3.26 -11.40
C THR A 98 1.65 3.39 -12.10
N GLU A 99 0.56 3.33 -11.32
CA GLU A 99 -0.80 3.61 -11.80
C GLU A 99 -0.86 4.88 -12.67
N ARG A 100 -1.62 4.81 -13.76
CA ARG A 100 -1.83 5.93 -14.68
C ARG A 100 -3.26 6.45 -14.60
N MET A 101 -3.37 7.77 -14.62
CA MET A 101 -4.65 8.47 -14.49
C MET A 101 -5.32 8.77 -15.82
N ASN A 102 -4.53 9.01 -16.88
CA ASN A 102 -5.05 9.22 -18.23
C ASN A 102 -5.02 7.89 -18.99
N LEU A 103 -6.16 7.21 -19.03
CA LEU A 103 -6.28 5.86 -19.56
C LEU A 103 -6.51 5.82 -21.09
N THR A 104 -6.84 6.95 -21.71
CA THR A 104 -7.14 7.01 -23.15
C THR A 104 -5.94 6.75 -24.06
N ASP A 105 -4.72 6.85 -23.53
CA ASP A 105 -3.48 6.63 -24.28
C ASP A 105 -3.00 5.18 -24.24
N PHE A 106 -3.80 4.28 -23.63
CA PHE A 106 -3.46 2.87 -23.45
C PHE A 106 -4.44 1.94 -24.14
N GLU A 107 -3.95 0.75 -24.51
CA GLU A 107 -4.78 -0.32 -25.07
C GLU A 107 -5.70 -0.91 -24.03
N PRO A 108 -6.99 -1.15 -24.33
CA PRO A 108 -7.84 -1.98 -23.50
C PRO A 108 -7.29 -3.41 -23.39
N LEU A 109 -7.33 -3.97 -22.21
CA LEU A 109 -6.81 -5.31 -21.87
C LEU A 109 -7.92 -6.33 -21.62
N ASP A 110 -9.17 -6.00 -21.96
CA ASP A 110 -10.35 -6.85 -21.75
C ASP A 110 -10.23 -8.20 -22.45
N ASP A 111 -9.60 -8.24 -23.60
CA ASP A 111 -9.32 -9.47 -24.33
C ASP A 111 -8.39 -10.41 -23.56
N ILE A 112 -7.38 -9.89 -22.85
CA ILE A 112 -6.52 -10.67 -21.96
C ILE A 112 -7.30 -11.08 -20.70
N MET A 113 -8.02 -10.14 -20.10
CA MET A 113 -8.79 -10.39 -18.87
C MET A 113 -9.81 -11.50 -19.04
N ASN A 114 -10.49 -11.54 -20.18
CA ASN A 114 -11.52 -12.52 -20.49
C ASN A 114 -11.00 -13.82 -21.13
N ALA A 115 -9.71 -13.89 -21.46
CA ALA A 115 -9.10 -15.08 -22.05
C ALA A 115 -8.58 -16.04 -20.99
N THR A 116 -8.64 -17.34 -21.31
CA THR A 116 -7.94 -18.40 -20.56
C THR A 116 -6.56 -18.58 -21.18
N ALA A 117 -5.51 -18.37 -20.39
CA ALA A 117 -4.15 -18.56 -20.86
C ALA A 117 -3.86 -20.05 -21.16
N PRO A 118 -2.94 -20.37 -22.10
CA PRO A 118 -2.60 -21.74 -22.41
C PRO A 118 -2.07 -22.51 -21.19
N GLY A 119 -2.80 -23.53 -20.77
CA GLY A 119 -2.50 -24.36 -19.59
C GLY A 119 -3.34 -24.03 -18.36
N ASP A 120 -4.02 -22.91 -18.33
CA ASP A 120 -4.92 -22.52 -17.26
C ASP A 120 -6.32 -23.15 -17.43
N SER A 121 -7.07 -23.24 -16.35
CA SER A 121 -8.45 -23.77 -16.33
C SER A 121 -9.53 -22.69 -16.27
N LYS A 122 -9.14 -21.42 -16.03
CA LYS A 122 -10.04 -20.28 -15.87
C LYS A 122 -9.50 -19.07 -16.63
N PRO A 123 -10.40 -18.16 -17.10
CA PRO A 123 -9.98 -16.86 -17.62
C PRO A 123 -9.30 -16.01 -16.53
N LEU A 124 -8.44 -15.09 -16.96
CA LEU A 124 -7.65 -14.27 -16.04
C LEU A 124 -8.53 -13.50 -15.05
N ILE A 125 -9.66 -12.95 -15.49
CA ILE A 125 -10.57 -12.19 -14.64
C ILE A 125 -11.10 -13.01 -13.45
N GLU A 126 -11.27 -14.32 -13.59
CA GLU A 126 -11.70 -15.21 -12.51
C GLU A 126 -10.58 -15.62 -11.54
N LYS A 127 -9.34 -15.24 -11.84
CA LYS A 127 -8.17 -15.51 -11.00
C LYS A 127 -7.92 -14.37 -10.03
N PHE A 128 -8.24 -13.13 -10.39
CA PHE A 128 -8.10 -11.97 -9.52
C PHE A 128 -9.18 -11.92 -8.45
N ASN A 129 -8.84 -11.37 -7.27
CA ASN A 129 -9.85 -11.14 -6.25
C ASN A 129 -10.83 -10.01 -6.65
N GLU A 130 -12.06 -10.08 -6.11
CA GLU A 130 -13.13 -9.16 -6.49
C GLU A 130 -12.82 -7.69 -6.14
N ASP A 131 -12.14 -7.46 -5.01
CA ASP A 131 -11.81 -6.09 -4.58
C ASP A 131 -10.78 -5.45 -5.51
N TYR A 132 -9.82 -6.24 -6.01
CA TYR A 132 -8.91 -5.77 -7.05
C TYR A 132 -9.68 -5.39 -8.32
N LEU A 133 -10.57 -6.25 -8.79
CA LEU A 133 -11.34 -6.00 -10.02
C LEU A 133 -12.21 -4.75 -9.91
N LYS A 134 -12.91 -4.56 -8.79
CA LYS A 134 -13.74 -3.36 -8.53
C LYS A 134 -12.90 -2.07 -8.56
N ASN A 135 -11.70 -2.11 -8.00
CA ASN A 135 -10.82 -0.94 -7.91
C ASN A 135 -10.02 -0.68 -9.19
N SER A 136 -9.89 -1.65 -10.10
CA SER A 136 -9.05 -1.58 -11.32
C SER A 136 -9.84 -1.25 -12.58
N GLN A 137 -11.16 -1.46 -12.57
CA GLN A 137 -12.02 -1.16 -13.72
C GLN A 137 -12.17 0.34 -13.88
N ALA A 138 -11.96 0.85 -15.09
CA ALA A 138 -12.16 2.25 -15.42
C ALA A 138 -13.65 2.62 -15.47
N ALA A 139 -13.95 3.92 -15.44
CA ALA A 139 -15.34 4.42 -15.44
C ALA A 139 -16.16 4.03 -16.68
N ASP A 140 -15.50 3.71 -17.80
CA ASP A 140 -16.11 3.23 -19.03
C ASP A 140 -16.34 1.72 -19.06
N GLY A 141 -15.95 1.02 -17.98
CA GLY A 141 -16.11 -0.42 -17.82
C GLY A 141 -14.97 -1.28 -18.38
N HIS A 142 -13.91 -0.67 -18.88
CA HIS A 142 -12.75 -1.36 -19.44
C HIS A 142 -11.58 -1.47 -18.45
N TYR A 143 -10.65 -2.39 -18.72
CA TYR A 143 -9.38 -2.53 -18.03
C TYR A 143 -8.25 -2.03 -18.95
N TYR A 144 -7.51 -1.00 -18.54
CA TYR A 144 -6.38 -0.43 -19.28
C TYR A 144 -5.04 -0.72 -18.61
N GLN A 145 -5.07 -1.22 -17.40
CA GLN A 145 -3.90 -1.56 -16.60
C GLN A 145 -4.18 -2.78 -15.75
N ILE A 146 -3.15 -3.61 -15.55
CA ILE A 146 -3.21 -4.80 -14.69
C ILE A 146 -2.05 -4.72 -13.71
N THR A 147 -2.29 -4.98 -12.43
CA THR A 147 -1.20 -4.96 -11.43
C THR A 147 -0.20 -6.10 -11.69
N TYR A 148 1.09 -5.77 -11.60
CA TYR A 148 2.17 -6.77 -11.57
C TYR A 148 2.80 -6.90 -10.18
N GLY A 149 2.31 -6.14 -9.23
CA GLY A 149 2.65 -6.21 -7.82
C GLY A 149 1.41 -6.45 -7.01
N GLY A 150 1.59 -6.53 -5.77
CA GLY A 150 0.51 -6.64 -4.82
C GLY A 150 1.11 -6.70 -3.44
N GLY A 151 0.29 -6.47 -2.47
CA GLY A 151 0.75 -6.56 -1.11
C GLY A 151 -0.04 -5.64 -0.21
N ILE A 152 0.06 -5.92 1.03
CA ILE A 152 -0.63 -5.22 2.08
C ILE A 152 0.30 -4.19 2.67
N ILE A 153 -0.25 -3.04 3.00
CA ILE A 153 0.43 -2.01 3.77
C ILE A 153 -0.17 -2.03 5.17
N GLY A 154 0.67 -2.17 6.18
CA GLY A 154 0.19 -2.26 7.55
C GLY A 154 1.30 -2.16 8.57
N LEU A 155 0.99 -2.58 9.79
CA LEU A 155 1.90 -2.57 10.90
C LEU A 155 2.73 -3.86 10.90
N ILE A 156 4.04 -3.75 10.74
CA ILE A 156 4.98 -4.86 10.88
C ILE A 156 5.50 -4.87 12.31
N TYR A 157 5.56 -6.03 12.94
CA TYR A 157 6.10 -6.16 14.28
C TYR A 157 7.24 -7.18 14.37
N ASN A 158 8.13 -6.98 15.34
CA ASN A 158 9.23 -7.88 15.67
C ASN A 158 8.79 -8.86 16.77
N LYS A 159 8.62 -10.14 16.41
CA LYS A 159 8.18 -11.20 17.33
C LYS A 159 9.11 -11.35 18.53
N ALA A 160 10.42 -11.24 18.32
CA ALA A 160 11.40 -11.41 19.39
C ALA A 160 11.29 -10.30 20.43
N LEU A 161 11.09 -9.04 20.02
CA LEU A 161 10.90 -7.91 20.92
C LEU A 161 9.56 -7.98 21.67
N PHE A 162 8.49 -8.44 20.99
CA PHE A 162 7.20 -8.69 21.65
C PHE A 162 7.34 -9.78 22.72
N GLN A 163 8.01 -10.89 22.41
CA GLN A 163 8.29 -11.96 23.36
C GLN A 163 9.13 -11.47 24.55
N GLN A 164 10.15 -10.65 24.28
CA GLN A 164 10.99 -10.04 25.34
C GLN A 164 10.17 -9.16 26.28
N ALA A 165 9.16 -8.45 25.77
CA ALA A 165 8.23 -7.64 26.55
C ALA A 165 7.10 -8.46 27.22
N GLY A 166 7.09 -9.79 27.07
CA GLY A 166 6.05 -10.66 27.62
C GLY A 166 4.68 -10.51 26.95
N ILE A 167 4.67 -10.06 25.67
CA ILE A 167 3.45 -9.94 24.87
C ILE A 167 3.22 -11.28 24.17
N THR A 168 2.15 -11.97 24.56
CA THR A 168 1.78 -13.30 24.06
C THR A 168 0.56 -13.26 23.14
N GLU A 169 -0.24 -12.20 23.20
CA GLU A 169 -1.41 -11.99 22.34
C GLU A 169 -1.24 -10.70 21.55
N LEU A 170 -1.57 -10.76 20.26
CA LEU A 170 -1.53 -9.60 19.40
C LEU A 170 -2.75 -8.69 19.64
N PRO A 171 -2.60 -7.37 19.54
CA PRO A 171 -3.69 -6.44 19.78
C PRO A 171 -4.77 -6.57 18.70
N ARG A 172 -6.02 -6.74 19.10
CA ARG A 172 -7.20 -6.79 18.25
C ARG A 172 -7.87 -5.44 18.10
N THR A 173 -7.71 -4.57 19.12
CA THR A 173 -8.29 -3.21 19.12
C THR A 173 -7.19 -2.16 19.30
N THR A 174 -7.51 -0.90 18.98
CA THR A 174 -6.56 0.20 19.19
C THR A 174 -6.27 0.46 20.68
N ASN A 175 -7.21 0.16 21.59
CA ASN A 175 -6.95 0.23 23.02
C ASN A 175 -5.96 -0.88 23.46
N GLU A 176 -6.07 -2.08 22.91
CA GLU A 176 -5.08 -3.14 23.16
C GLU A 176 -3.70 -2.77 22.61
N LEU A 177 -3.65 -2.12 21.44
CA LEU A 177 -2.38 -1.63 20.89
C LEU A 177 -1.72 -0.60 21.83
N ALA A 178 -2.50 0.27 22.47
CA ALA A 178 -1.97 1.17 23.50
C ALA A 178 -1.36 0.41 24.68
N ILE A 179 -2.02 -0.66 25.14
CA ILE A 179 -1.48 -1.54 26.21
C ILE A 179 -0.18 -2.23 25.75
N VAL A 180 -0.11 -2.66 24.50
CA VAL A 180 1.12 -3.23 23.90
C VAL A 180 2.24 -2.20 23.92
N CYS A 181 1.98 -0.95 23.54
CA CYS A 181 2.96 0.13 23.59
C CYS A 181 3.50 0.36 25.02
N ASP A 182 2.60 0.38 26.02
CA ASP A 182 2.99 0.50 27.44
C ASP A 182 3.90 -0.64 27.89
N LYS A 183 3.59 -1.89 27.53
CA LYS A 183 4.40 -3.06 27.87
C LYS A 183 5.78 -3.00 27.23
N LEU A 184 5.86 -2.66 25.94
CA LEU A 184 7.12 -2.49 25.23
C LEU A 184 7.98 -1.41 25.88
N TYR A 185 7.41 -0.24 26.10
CA TYR A 185 8.11 0.87 26.72
C TYR A 185 8.60 0.53 28.14
N SER A 186 7.76 -0.13 28.94
CA SER A 186 8.13 -0.58 30.29
C SER A 186 9.25 -1.62 30.29
N ALA A 187 9.39 -2.39 29.20
CA ALA A 187 10.50 -3.33 28.99
C ALA A 187 11.76 -2.67 28.42
N GLY A 188 11.77 -1.33 28.23
CA GLY A 188 12.88 -0.58 27.65
C GLY A 188 12.97 -0.72 26.13
N ILE A 189 11.89 -1.12 25.46
CA ILE A 189 11.81 -1.32 24.01
C ILE A 189 10.99 -0.18 23.42
N THR A 190 11.54 0.52 22.42
CA THR A 190 10.80 1.55 21.67
C THR A 190 9.67 0.93 20.86
N PRO A 191 8.39 1.34 21.05
CA PRO A 191 7.28 0.76 20.32
C PRO A 191 7.36 0.98 18.81
N PHE A 192 7.54 2.23 18.32
CA PHE A 192 7.50 2.55 16.90
C PHE A 192 8.82 3.12 16.38
N CYS A 193 9.27 2.61 15.23
CA CYS A 193 10.49 3.07 14.58
C CYS A 193 10.28 4.44 13.91
N HIS A 194 9.26 4.59 13.10
CA HIS A 194 9.06 5.76 12.24
C HIS A 194 7.56 6.07 12.16
N PHE A 195 7.20 7.30 12.53
CA PHE A 195 5.82 7.73 12.46
C PHE A 195 5.75 9.15 11.87
N SER A 196 5.95 9.23 10.56
CA SER A 196 5.92 10.46 9.78
C SER A 196 5.22 10.24 8.45
N PRO A 197 4.88 11.28 7.68
CA PRO A 197 4.30 11.13 6.34
C PRO A 197 5.14 10.23 5.41
N GLU A 198 6.46 10.31 5.49
CA GLU A 198 7.37 9.45 4.73
C GLU A 198 7.41 8.01 5.26
N GLY A 199 6.93 7.76 6.49
CA GLY A 199 6.82 6.45 7.13
C GLY A 199 5.48 5.76 6.91
N TYR A 200 4.78 6.06 5.84
CA TYR A 200 3.53 5.41 5.43
C TYR A 200 2.39 5.42 6.47
N TYR A 201 2.46 6.28 7.50
CA TYR A 201 1.44 6.33 8.55
C TYR A 201 0.03 6.64 8.03
N GLN A 202 -0.07 7.34 6.89
CA GLN A 202 -1.36 7.65 6.27
C GLN A 202 -2.14 6.39 5.91
N TYR A 203 -1.48 5.33 5.44
CA TYR A 203 -2.17 4.08 5.10
C TYR A 203 -2.80 3.41 6.32
N PHE A 204 -2.07 3.41 7.45
CA PHE A 204 -2.62 2.92 8.71
C PHE A 204 -3.76 3.80 9.23
N SER A 205 -3.62 5.12 9.09
CA SER A 205 -4.67 6.07 9.45
C SER A 205 -5.92 5.90 8.59
N ASP A 206 -5.73 5.78 7.27
CA ASP A 206 -6.84 5.65 6.32
C ASP A 206 -7.65 4.38 6.57
N ALA A 207 -7.00 3.25 6.90
CA ALA A 207 -7.69 2.03 7.30
C ALA A 207 -8.55 2.24 8.55
N LEU A 208 -8.00 2.88 9.59
CA LEU A 208 -8.74 3.16 10.81
C LEU A 208 -9.90 4.15 10.60
N ILE A 209 -9.69 5.16 9.75
CA ILE A 209 -10.76 6.12 9.38
C ILE A 209 -11.86 5.39 8.63
N TYR A 210 -11.52 4.54 7.67
CA TYR A 210 -12.49 3.76 6.91
C TYR A 210 -13.26 2.78 7.81
N GLN A 211 -12.62 2.18 8.82
CA GLN A 211 -13.32 1.34 9.79
C GLN A 211 -14.47 2.08 10.50
N TYR A 212 -14.36 3.40 10.67
CA TYR A 212 -15.36 4.22 11.35
C TYR A 212 -16.38 4.87 10.41
N ASP A 213 -15.92 5.44 9.30
CA ASP A 213 -16.74 6.28 8.40
C ASP A 213 -17.19 5.55 7.13
N ARG A 214 -16.57 4.42 6.76
CA ARG A 214 -16.89 3.65 5.56
C ARG A 214 -16.80 4.53 4.29
N GLU A 215 -17.80 4.39 3.41
CA GLU A 215 -17.91 5.14 2.16
C GLU A 215 -18.02 6.65 2.39
N ALA A 216 -18.51 7.09 3.56
CA ALA A 216 -18.52 8.51 3.90
C ALA A 216 -17.12 9.13 3.90
N TYR A 217 -16.06 8.34 4.19
CA TYR A 217 -14.68 8.79 4.04
C TYR A 217 -14.19 8.70 2.60
N THR A 218 -14.32 7.55 1.96
CA THR A 218 -13.75 7.32 0.62
C THR A 218 -14.49 8.09 -0.47
N GLU A 219 -15.80 8.26 -0.34
CA GLU A 219 -16.62 8.95 -1.32
C GLU A 219 -17.01 10.36 -0.85
N GLY A 220 -17.62 10.49 0.32
CA GLY A 220 -18.14 11.76 0.83
C GLY A 220 -17.03 12.79 1.09
N PHE A 221 -16.00 12.42 1.83
CA PHE A 221 -14.90 13.34 2.15
C PHE A 221 -14.15 13.81 0.90
N TYR A 222 -13.72 12.89 0.03
CA TYR A 222 -12.94 13.23 -1.16
C TYR A 222 -13.77 13.86 -2.29
N SER A 223 -15.08 13.64 -2.34
CA SER A 223 -15.99 14.41 -3.19
C SER A 223 -16.32 15.79 -2.60
N CYS A 224 -15.83 16.07 -1.37
CA CYS A 224 -16.16 17.27 -0.60
C CYS A 224 -17.67 17.45 -0.36
N THR A 225 -18.40 16.32 -0.19
CA THR A 225 -19.85 16.29 0.01
C THR A 225 -20.17 15.94 1.45
N ASP A 226 -20.93 16.80 2.14
CA ASP A 226 -21.36 16.53 3.52
C ASP A 226 -22.55 15.58 3.60
N ALA A 227 -22.94 15.23 4.83
CA ALA A 227 -24.05 14.32 5.09
C ALA A 227 -25.44 14.84 4.58
N ASN A 228 -25.54 16.12 4.26
CA ASN A 228 -26.74 16.75 3.69
C ASN A 228 -26.69 16.82 2.16
N GLY A 229 -25.63 16.31 1.53
CA GLY A 229 -25.43 16.34 0.09
C GLY A 229 -24.92 17.67 -0.47
N VAL A 230 -24.44 18.57 0.39
CA VAL A 230 -23.86 19.85 -0.05
C VAL A 230 -22.41 19.64 -0.49
N SER A 231 -22.05 20.10 -1.68
CA SER A 231 -20.71 20.04 -2.25
C SER A 231 -20.38 21.32 -3.03
N PRO A 232 -19.18 21.94 -2.86
CA PRO A 232 -18.22 21.62 -1.80
C PRO A 232 -18.71 22.09 -0.43
N SER A 233 -18.44 21.30 0.62
CA SER A 233 -18.82 21.64 1.98
C SER A 233 -17.60 21.73 2.91
N LYS A 234 -17.54 22.81 3.70
CA LYS A 234 -16.55 22.97 4.76
C LYS A 234 -16.73 21.96 5.90
N GLU A 235 -17.94 21.47 6.09
CA GLU A 235 -18.28 20.54 7.17
C GLU A 235 -17.52 19.25 7.11
N VAL A 236 -17.19 18.77 5.90
CA VAL A 236 -16.37 17.55 5.73
C VAL A 236 -14.99 17.64 6.41
N PHE A 237 -14.47 18.86 6.60
CA PHE A 237 -13.18 19.07 7.26
C PHE A 237 -13.31 19.30 8.77
N THR A 238 -14.47 19.74 9.26
CA THR A 238 -14.64 20.23 10.64
C THR A 238 -15.46 19.30 11.53
N THR A 239 -16.21 18.37 10.94
CA THR A 239 -16.97 17.34 11.67
C THR A 239 -16.03 16.39 12.40
N LYS A 240 -16.35 16.06 13.64
CA LYS A 240 -15.63 15.05 14.44
C LYS A 240 -16.01 13.65 13.96
N ASP A 241 -15.46 13.27 12.84
CA ASP A 241 -15.60 12.01 12.13
C ASP A 241 -14.51 10.99 12.53
N GLY A 242 -14.32 9.94 11.72
CA GLY A 242 -13.28 8.93 11.92
C GLY A 242 -11.87 9.52 12.03
N ARG A 243 -11.55 10.59 11.32
CA ARG A 243 -10.24 11.27 11.42
C ARG A 243 -10.00 11.79 12.83
N TYR A 244 -11.04 12.36 13.47
CA TYR A 244 -10.95 12.79 14.87
C TYR A 244 -10.83 11.57 15.80
N GLN A 245 -11.59 10.50 15.56
CA GLN A 245 -11.53 9.28 16.39
C GLN A 245 -10.16 8.60 16.29
N VAL A 246 -9.56 8.57 15.10
CA VAL A 246 -8.19 8.05 14.92
C VAL A 246 -7.18 8.95 15.63
N LEU A 247 -7.33 10.28 15.55
CA LEU A 247 -6.47 11.19 16.30
C LEU A 247 -6.57 10.97 17.82
N LYS A 248 -7.77 10.67 18.34
CA LYS A 248 -7.98 10.29 19.76
C LYS A 248 -7.33 8.95 20.12
N ALA A 249 -7.37 7.97 19.23
CA ALA A 249 -6.66 6.71 19.41
C ALA A 249 -5.14 6.93 19.39
N TYR A 250 -4.64 7.72 18.46
CA TYR A 250 -3.22 8.05 18.33
C TYR A 250 -2.65 8.81 19.52
N GLU A 251 -3.45 9.63 20.20
CA GLU A 251 -3.04 10.29 21.45
C GLU A 251 -2.53 9.29 22.51
N LYS A 252 -3.02 8.04 22.48
CA LYS A 252 -2.62 6.97 23.38
C LYS A 252 -1.49 6.08 22.83
N ILE A 253 -1.36 6.01 21.50
CA ILE A 253 -0.46 5.08 20.81
C ILE A 253 0.82 5.79 20.37
N ILE A 254 0.72 7.05 19.92
CA ILE A 254 1.79 7.81 19.30
C ILE A 254 2.20 8.95 20.22
N THR A 255 2.91 8.60 21.28
CA THR A 255 3.51 9.60 22.15
C THR A 255 5.01 9.73 21.85
N THR A 256 5.64 10.81 22.29
CA THR A 256 7.10 10.99 22.17
C THR A 256 7.88 9.82 22.78
N ASP A 257 7.33 9.21 23.82
CA ASP A 257 8.00 8.13 24.53
C ASP A 257 7.88 6.79 23.79
N TYR A 258 6.91 6.66 22.85
CA TYR A 258 6.67 5.45 22.08
C TYR A 258 7.23 5.50 20.66
N VAL A 259 7.63 6.67 20.18
CA VAL A 259 8.21 6.84 18.85
C VAL A 259 9.71 7.07 18.98
N MET A 260 10.50 6.40 18.16
CA MET A 260 11.95 6.51 18.15
C MET A 260 12.41 7.97 18.02
N GLU A 261 13.35 8.38 18.85
CA GLU A 261 13.89 9.73 18.83
C GLU A 261 14.48 10.07 17.46
N GLY A 262 14.15 11.26 16.95
CA GLY A 262 14.61 11.71 15.63
C GLY A 262 13.83 11.12 14.45
N SER A 263 12.81 10.29 14.69
CA SER A 263 12.01 9.62 13.67
C SER A 263 11.48 10.55 12.57
N ASN A 264 11.13 11.78 12.92
CA ASN A 264 10.62 12.77 11.95
C ASN A 264 11.71 13.44 11.08
N SER A 265 12.99 13.09 11.32
CA SER A 265 14.15 13.70 10.65
C SER A 265 14.95 12.72 9.80
N ILE A 266 14.53 11.46 9.74
CA ILE A 266 15.18 10.41 8.94
C ILE A 266 14.28 10.00 7.78
N ASP A 267 14.91 9.60 6.68
CA ASP A 267 14.22 9.03 5.52
C ASP A 267 13.74 7.59 5.81
N HIS A 268 12.85 7.08 4.94
CA HIS A 268 12.26 5.76 5.10
C HIS A 268 13.29 4.61 5.02
N VAL A 269 14.33 4.71 4.19
CA VAL A 269 15.37 3.67 4.06
C VAL A 269 16.20 3.56 5.34
N THR A 270 16.57 4.70 5.91
CA THR A 270 17.25 4.76 7.22
C THR A 270 16.37 4.16 8.31
N ALA A 271 15.08 4.50 8.33
CA ALA A 271 14.13 3.96 9.31
C ALA A 271 13.97 2.44 9.16
N GLN A 272 13.85 1.91 7.94
CA GLN A 272 13.78 0.47 7.65
C GLN A 272 15.04 -0.24 8.17
N THR A 273 16.22 0.32 7.89
CA THR A 273 17.51 -0.23 8.38
C THR A 273 17.54 -0.29 9.91
N MET A 274 17.12 0.76 10.59
CA MET A 274 17.07 0.80 12.06
C MET A 274 16.07 -0.21 12.62
N PHE A 275 14.90 -0.33 12.00
CA PHE A 275 13.88 -1.30 12.39
C PHE A 275 14.39 -2.74 12.27
N LEU A 276 15.00 -3.11 11.14
CA LEU A 276 15.57 -4.44 10.93
C LEU A 276 16.74 -4.73 11.89
N ASN A 277 17.40 -3.71 12.40
CA ASN A 277 18.41 -3.80 13.46
C ASN A 277 17.82 -3.75 14.89
N ASN A 278 16.52 -4.01 15.04
CA ASN A 278 15.80 -4.10 16.32
C ASN A 278 15.77 -2.78 17.13
N SER A 279 15.87 -1.61 16.48
CA SER A 279 15.80 -0.31 17.19
C SER A 279 14.39 0.01 17.71
N ALA A 280 13.37 -0.65 17.17
CA ALA A 280 11.98 -0.54 17.63
C ALA A 280 11.21 -1.83 17.36
N ALA A 281 10.08 -1.99 18.04
CA ALA A 281 9.27 -3.20 17.95
C ALA A 281 8.31 -3.22 16.76
N MET A 282 7.88 -2.06 16.27
CA MET A 282 6.88 -1.93 15.20
C MET A 282 7.27 -0.86 14.19
N MET A 283 6.83 -1.05 12.94
CA MET A 283 6.95 -0.10 11.84
C MET A 283 5.77 -0.25 10.88
N ILE A 284 5.25 0.85 10.34
CA ILE A 284 4.28 0.80 9.24
C ILE A 284 5.05 0.71 7.93
N ASN A 285 4.79 -0.32 7.14
CA ASN A 285 5.42 -0.52 5.83
C ASN A 285 4.58 -1.52 4.99
N GLY A 286 5.03 -1.80 3.78
CA GLY A 286 4.38 -2.75 2.87
C GLY A 286 5.24 -3.97 2.53
N SER A 287 4.69 -4.82 1.68
CA SER A 287 5.32 -6.08 1.24
C SER A 287 6.72 -5.91 0.64
N TRP A 288 7.00 -4.76 0.05
CA TRP A 288 8.28 -4.45 -0.62
C TRP A 288 9.48 -4.38 0.31
N ILE A 289 9.30 -4.15 1.63
CA ILE A 289 10.42 -3.99 2.58
C ILE A 289 11.41 -5.16 2.54
N ALA A 290 10.91 -6.38 2.34
CA ALA A 290 11.76 -7.57 2.28
C ALA A 290 12.74 -7.54 1.09
N ASN A 291 12.29 -7.02 -0.05
CA ASN A 291 13.08 -6.91 -1.27
C ASN A 291 13.97 -5.66 -1.26
N GLU A 292 13.44 -4.51 -0.85
CA GLU A 292 14.22 -3.27 -0.71
C GLU A 292 15.43 -3.45 0.21
N MET A 293 15.23 -4.17 1.30
CA MET A 293 16.22 -4.35 2.35
C MET A 293 16.97 -5.68 2.26
N ALA A 294 16.87 -6.41 1.15
CA ALA A 294 17.52 -7.72 0.96
C ALA A 294 19.05 -7.70 1.14
N SER A 295 19.69 -6.53 0.95
CA SER A 295 21.12 -6.34 1.18
C SER A 295 21.49 -5.98 2.62
N VAL A 296 20.52 -5.70 3.49
CA VAL A 296 20.75 -5.42 4.90
C VAL A 296 20.93 -6.74 5.64
N GLU A 297 22.01 -6.86 6.42
CA GLU A 297 22.24 -8.04 7.24
C GLU A 297 21.11 -8.17 8.28
N GLY A 298 20.41 -9.30 8.23
CA GLY A 298 19.35 -9.63 9.19
C GLY A 298 18.33 -10.59 8.58
N SER A 299 17.79 -11.48 9.39
CA SER A 299 16.72 -12.38 8.97
C SER A 299 15.37 -11.70 9.17
N MET A 300 14.54 -11.67 8.12
CA MET A 300 13.13 -11.25 8.21
C MET A 300 12.24 -12.27 8.94
N ASP A 301 12.80 -13.37 9.47
CA ASP A 301 12.04 -14.41 10.18
C ASP A 301 11.45 -13.95 11.52
N ASN A 302 12.00 -12.89 12.10
CA ASN A 302 11.46 -12.29 13.31
C ASN A 302 10.36 -11.25 13.03
N PHE A 303 10.15 -10.86 11.79
CA PHE A 303 9.20 -9.84 11.42
C PHE A 303 7.96 -10.48 10.78
N VAL A 304 6.81 -9.95 11.11
CA VAL A 304 5.51 -10.45 10.63
C VAL A 304 4.58 -9.24 10.47
N MET A 305 3.73 -9.27 9.45
CA MET A 305 2.65 -8.29 9.31
C MET A 305 1.62 -8.52 10.42
N LEU A 306 1.21 -7.45 11.05
CA LEU A 306 0.12 -7.43 12.02
C LEU A 306 -1.17 -7.00 11.30
N ARG A 307 -2.24 -7.78 11.43
CA ARG A 307 -3.56 -7.35 11.01
C ARG A 307 -3.92 -6.05 11.73
N THR A 308 -4.41 -5.06 10.98
CA THR A 308 -4.75 -3.75 11.53
C THR A 308 -5.70 -3.90 12.71
N PRO A 309 -5.35 -3.42 13.92
CA PRO A 309 -6.26 -3.43 15.04
C PRO A 309 -7.53 -2.66 14.71
N VAL A 310 -8.67 -3.14 15.16
CA VAL A 310 -9.94 -2.46 14.96
C VAL A 310 -9.98 -1.20 15.83
N LEU A 311 -10.40 -0.08 15.25
CA LEU A 311 -10.56 1.19 15.97
C LEU A 311 -11.61 1.02 17.07
N SER A 312 -11.19 1.13 18.33
CA SER A 312 -12.08 0.93 19.50
C SER A 312 -13.33 1.82 19.46
N ALA A 313 -13.22 3.00 18.85
CA ALA A 313 -14.33 3.96 18.74
C ALA A 313 -15.48 3.46 17.82
N ILE A 314 -15.31 2.41 17.02
CA ILE A 314 -16.44 1.88 16.23
C ILE A 314 -17.60 1.41 17.10
N THR A 315 -17.37 1.14 18.40
CA THR A 315 -18.44 0.84 19.37
C THR A 315 -19.51 1.94 19.44
N ASP A 316 -19.19 3.17 19.04
CA ASP A 316 -20.17 4.27 18.94
C ASP A 316 -21.16 4.06 17.76
N LYS A 317 -20.75 3.30 16.75
CA LYS A 317 -21.57 2.98 15.55
C LYS A 317 -22.40 1.71 15.72
N LEU A 318 -21.98 0.80 16.59
CA LEU A 318 -22.61 -0.50 16.78
C LEU A 318 -23.88 -0.40 17.63
N THR A 319 -24.82 -1.33 17.44
CA THR A 319 -26.12 -1.35 18.14
C THR A 319 -26.10 -2.23 19.39
N THR A 320 -25.41 -3.36 19.36
CA THR A 320 -25.38 -4.38 20.42
C THR A 320 -24.03 -4.46 21.13
N VAL A 321 -22.92 -4.13 20.46
CA VAL A 321 -21.55 -4.16 21.02
C VAL A 321 -21.15 -2.76 21.48
N LYS A 322 -21.17 -2.51 22.80
CA LYS A 322 -21.04 -1.15 23.37
C LYS A 322 -19.77 -0.89 24.16
N SER A 323 -18.84 -1.84 24.22
CA SER A 323 -17.57 -1.67 24.92
C SER A 323 -16.42 -2.32 24.16
N ASP A 324 -15.20 -1.82 24.39
CA ASP A 324 -13.99 -2.39 23.82
C ASP A 324 -13.78 -3.87 24.22
N ALA A 325 -14.17 -4.23 25.44
CA ALA A 325 -14.11 -5.62 25.91
C ALA A 325 -15.05 -6.54 25.11
N GLN A 326 -16.28 -6.10 24.84
CA GLN A 326 -17.21 -6.84 23.98
C GLN A 326 -16.71 -6.90 22.55
N LEU A 327 -16.21 -5.77 22.01
CA LEU A 327 -15.63 -5.70 20.67
C LEU A 327 -14.49 -6.72 20.52
N ARG A 328 -13.57 -6.79 21.49
CA ARG A 328 -12.49 -7.78 21.51
C ARG A 328 -13.00 -9.21 21.47
N GLN A 329 -14.04 -9.54 22.25
CA GLN A 329 -14.63 -10.89 22.26
C GLN A 329 -15.23 -11.26 20.92
N VAL A 330 -15.96 -10.33 20.29
CA VAL A 330 -16.55 -10.54 18.94
C VAL A 330 -15.45 -10.69 17.89
N ILE A 331 -14.41 -9.86 17.91
CA ILE A 331 -13.25 -10.01 17.00
C ILE A 331 -12.58 -11.38 17.21
N THR A 332 -12.45 -11.84 18.45
CA THR A 332 -11.88 -13.17 18.73
C THR A 332 -12.74 -14.29 18.14
N ALA A 333 -14.07 -14.16 18.20
CA ALA A 333 -14.98 -15.12 17.58
C ALA A 333 -14.88 -15.10 16.05
N ILE A 334 -14.76 -13.91 15.45
CA ILE A 334 -14.55 -13.72 14.02
C ILE A 334 -13.21 -14.35 13.58
N ASP A 335 -12.11 -14.04 14.28
CA ASP A 335 -10.80 -14.64 14.02
C ASP A 335 -10.89 -16.19 14.09
N ASN A 336 -11.56 -16.77 15.09
CA ASN A 336 -11.73 -18.22 15.23
C ASN A 336 -12.52 -18.85 14.06
N VAL A 337 -13.47 -18.13 13.49
CA VAL A 337 -14.21 -18.61 12.30
C VAL A 337 -13.31 -18.56 11.07
N GLN A 338 -12.58 -17.48 10.90
CA GLN A 338 -11.66 -17.29 9.76
C GLN A 338 -10.53 -18.34 9.77
N ASP A 339 -9.94 -18.58 10.94
CA ASP A 339 -8.86 -19.56 11.13
C ASP A 339 -9.36 -21.02 11.13
N GLY A 340 -10.66 -21.26 10.93
CA GLY A 340 -11.28 -22.59 10.91
C GLY A 340 -11.27 -23.30 12.28
N VAL A 341 -11.00 -22.59 13.37
CA VAL A 341 -11.03 -23.10 14.74
C VAL A 341 -12.48 -23.39 15.19
N LYS A 342 -13.41 -22.58 14.69
CA LYS A 342 -14.85 -22.67 14.91
C LYS A 342 -15.59 -22.53 13.60
N GLN A 343 -16.86 -23.00 13.57
CA GLN A 343 -17.76 -22.72 12.46
C GLN A 343 -18.62 -21.50 12.78
N LEU A 344 -19.04 -20.74 11.78
CA LEU A 344 -19.96 -19.61 11.97
C LEU A 344 -21.26 -20.06 12.68
N SER A 345 -21.72 -21.27 12.38
CA SER A 345 -22.89 -21.89 13.02
C SER A 345 -22.74 -22.09 14.54
N ASP A 346 -21.51 -22.14 15.06
CA ASP A 346 -21.28 -22.27 16.52
C ASP A 346 -21.66 -20.99 17.28
N TYR A 347 -21.76 -19.87 16.57
CA TYR A 347 -22.12 -18.57 17.13
C TYR A 347 -23.53 -18.13 16.74
N GLN A 348 -24.17 -18.74 15.74
CA GLN A 348 -25.51 -18.33 15.27
C GLN A 348 -26.57 -18.46 16.37
N SER A 349 -27.39 -17.40 16.54
CA SER A 349 -28.48 -17.35 17.52
C SER A 349 -29.63 -16.48 17.00
N GLY A 350 -30.74 -17.09 16.57
CA GLY A 350 -31.81 -16.35 15.92
C GLY A 350 -31.37 -15.67 14.63
N ASP A 351 -31.67 -14.38 14.50
CA ASP A 351 -31.26 -13.55 13.36
C ASP A 351 -29.86 -12.91 13.55
N GLY A 352 -29.14 -13.28 14.59
CA GLY A 352 -27.81 -12.75 14.91
C GLY A 352 -26.87 -13.81 15.46
N TYR A 353 -26.03 -13.42 16.40
CA TYR A 353 -24.99 -14.27 16.99
C TYR A 353 -24.95 -14.15 18.52
N LEU A 354 -24.47 -15.20 19.18
CA LEU A 354 -24.20 -15.23 20.62
C LEU A 354 -22.72 -15.55 20.86
N VAL A 355 -21.97 -14.58 21.36
CA VAL A 355 -20.53 -14.70 21.63
C VAL A 355 -20.28 -14.54 23.13
N ASP A 356 -19.94 -15.61 23.83
CA ASP A 356 -19.64 -15.62 25.27
C ASP A 356 -20.72 -14.89 26.12
N GLY A 357 -21.99 -15.06 25.74
CA GLY A 357 -23.12 -14.43 26.43
C GLY A 357 -23.46 -13.00 25.93
N ILE A 358 -22.76 -12.50 24.92
CA ILE A 358 -23.06 -11.23 24.27
C ILE A 358 -23.96 -11.49 23.06
N GLU A 359 -25.14 -10.90 23.04
CA GLU A 359 -26.00 -10.87 21.84
C GLU A 359 -25.40 -9.87 20.83
N VAL A 360 -25.12 -10.34 19.63
CA VAL A 360 -24.54 -9.55 18.54
C VAL A 360 -25.51 -9.59 17.37
N SER A 361 -25.97 -8.43 16.92
CA SER A 361 -26.79 -8.36 15.70
C SER A 361 -25.98 -8.78 14.46
N ALA A 362 -26.66 -9.29 13.43
CA ALA A 362 -26.00 -9.62 12.17
C ALA A 362 -25.30 -8.40 11.56
N GLU A 363 -25.90 -7.20 11.69
CA GLU A 363 -25.33 -5.94 11.24
C GLU A 363 -24.05 -5.58 11.99
N ASP A 364 -24.03 -5.71 13.33
CA ASP A 364 -22.82 -5.45 14.12
C ASP A 364 -21.72 -6.47 13.81
N TRP A 365 -22.07 -7.75 13.61
CA TRP A 365 -21.12 -8.79 13.23
C TRP A 365 -20.46 -8.46 11.88
N ASP A 366 -21.25 -8.14 10.87
CA ASP A 366 -20.76 -7.78 9.54
C ASP A 366 -19.90 -6.51 9.57
N TYR A 367 -20.35 -5.52 10.36
CA TYR A 367 -19.56 -4.30 10.57
C TYR A 367 -18.19 -4.60 11.17
N ILE A 368 -18.13 -5.42 12.22
CA ILE A 368 -16.88 -5.77 12.91
C ILE A 368 -16.02 -6.66 12.02
N TYR A 369 -16.60 -7.61 11.30
CA TYR A 369 -15.90 -8.46 10.32
C TYR A 369 -15.20 -7.60 9.27
N THR A 370 -15.94 -6.71 8.63
CA THR A 370 -15.36 -5.82 7.62
C THR A 370 -14.27 -4.93 8.22
N ALA A 371 -14.48 -4.35 9.41
CA ALA A 371 -13.46 -3.54 10.09
C ALA A 371 -12.18 -4.35 10.39
N ARG A 372 -12.34 -5.63 10.80
CA ARG A 372 -11.24 -6.51 11.15
C ARG A 372 -10.36 -6.89 9.96
N PHE A 373 -10.98 -7.12 8.79
CA PHE A 373 -10.30 -7.60 7.61
C PHE A 373 -9.96 -6.50 6.59
N THR A 374 -10.42 -5.26 6.80
CA THR A 374 -10.06 -4.14 5.95
C THR A 374 -8.62 -3.71 6.17
N MET A 375 -7.83 -3.77 5.11
CA MET A 375 -6.46 -3.27 5.08
C MET A 375 -6.18 -2.48 3.79
N PRO A 376 -5.27 -1.50 3.84
CA PRO A 376 -4.77 -0.88 2.62
C PRO A 376 -3.99 -1.92 1.81
N ALA A 377 -4.40 -2.10 0.57
CA ALA A 377 -3.71 -2.96 -0.38
C ALA A 377 -3.15 -2.12 -1.52
N ASN A 378 -1.91 -2.37 -1.90
CA ASN A 378 -1.25 -1.67 -3.00
C ASN A 378 -1.57 -2.37 -4.33
N TYR A 379 -2.82 -2.27 -4.78
CA TYR A 379 -3.25 -2.92 -6.02
C TYR A 379 -3.00 -2.09 -7.28
N SER A 380 -2.79 -0.79 -7.14
CA SER A 380 -2.61 0.14 -8.26
C SER A 380 -1.22 0.78 -8.30
N GLY A 381 -0.41 0.57 -7.27
CA GLY A 381 0.94 1.16 -7.19
C GLY A 381 1.90 0.64 -8.25
N GLU A 382 1.74 -0.62 -8.66
CA GLU A 382 2.52 -1.29 -9.71
C GLU A 382 1.60 -1.76 -10.82
N SER A 383 1.62 -1.07 -11.97
CA SER A 383 0.71 -1.34 -13.10
C SER A 383 1.45 -1.66 -14.39
N ALA A 384 0.99 -2.70 -15.07
CA ALA A 384 1.39 -3.06 -16.43
C ALA A 384 0.42 -2.39 -17.43
N ILE A 385 0.96 -1.67 -18.40
CA ILE A 385 0.19 -0.92 -19.42
C ILE A 385 0.82 -1.09 -20.80
N ILE A 386 -0.01 -1.10 -21.84
CA ILE A 386 0.39 -1.14 -23.24
C ILE A 386 0.00 0.20 -23.87
N PRO A 387 0.94 1.04 -24.34
CA PRO A 387 0.60 2.30 -24.98
C PRO A 387 -0.06 2.07 -26.36
N THR A 388 -0.99 2.93 -26.73
CA THR A 388 -1.66 2.84 -28.05
C THR A 388 -0.68 3.00 -29.22
N CYS A 389 0.48 3.63 -29.02
CA CYS A 389 1.53 3.80 -30.02
C CYS A 389 2.46 2.57 -30.17
N SER A 390 2.31 1.51 -29.34
CA SER A 390 3.11 0.28 -29.47
C SER A 390 3.01 -0.29 -30.89
N GLU A 391 4.14 -0.70 -31.45
CA GLU A 391 4.23 -1.35 -32.76
C GLU A 391 4.00 -2.87 -32.67
N ASN A 392 4.14 -3.45 -31.46
CA ASN A 392 3.93 -4.90 -31.20
C ASN A 392 2.94 -5.16 -30.07
N LYS A 393 1.74 -4.62 -30.17
CA LYS A 393 0.66 -4.82 -29.19
C LYS A 393 0.34 -6.29 -28.93
N GLU A 394 0.28 -7.10 -29.99
CA GLU A 394 0.02 -8.54 -29.90
C GLU A 394 1.10 -9.26 -29.11
N GLY A 395 2.37 -8.91 -29.33
CA GLY A 395 3.47 -9.45 -28.54
C GLY A 395 3.40 -9.03 -27.07
N ALA A 396 3.12 -7.73 -26.79
CA ALA A 396 2.94 -7.21 -25.45
C ALA A 396 1.78 -7.91 -24.72
N LYS A 397 0.63 -8.11 -25.40
CA LYS A 397 -0.51 -8.86 -24.86
C LYS A 397 -0.17 -10.33 -24.62
N ALA A 398 0.59 -10.98 -25.52
CA ALA A 398 1.04 -12.35 -25.33
C ALA A 398 1.97 -12.47 -24.10
N PHE A 399 2.85 -11.48 -23.89
CA PHE A 399 3.71 -11.44 -22.71
C PHE A 399 2.90 -11.32 -21.42
N LEU A 400 1.93 -10.41 -21.36
CA LEU A 400 1.05 -10.26 -20.19
C LEU A 400 0.23 -11.54 -19.96
N SER A 401 -0.36 -12.13 -21.01
CA SER A 401 -1.08 -13.39 -20.91
C SER A 401 -0.20 -14.52 -20.34
N PHE A 402 1.08 -14.56 -20.70
CA PHE A 402 2.03 -15.51 -20.12
C PHE A 402 2.36 -15.18 -18.67
N LEU A 403 2.68 -13.92 -18.34
CA LEU A 403 2.99 -13.51 -16.97
C LEU A 403 1.88 -13.91 -15.99
N TYR A 404 0.63 -13.67 -16.38
CA TYR A 404 -0.54 -13.96 -15.54
C TYR A 404 -1.09 -15.39 -15.71
N SER A 405 -0.50 -16.23 -16.57
CA SER A 405 -0.78 -17.67 -16.56
C SER A 405 -0.29 -18.32 -15.27
N ASP A 406 -0.80 -19.52 -14.95
CA ASP A 406 -0.33 -20.27 -13.78
C ASP A 406 1.18 -20.52 -13.83
N GLU A 407 1.72 -20.82 -15.03
CA GLU A 407 3.17 -21.00 -15.22
C GLU A 407 3.95 -19.73 -14.96
N GLY A 408 3.56 -18.61 -15.58
CA GLY A 408 4.23 -17.33 -15.43
C GLY A 408 4.14 -16.80 -14.00
N TYR A 409 2.97 -16.91 -13.38
CA TYR A 409 2.77 -16.50 -11.99
C TYR A 409 3.62 -17.31 -11.00
N ARG A 410 3.76 -18.63 -11.21
CA ARG A 410 4.67 -19.46 -10.38
C ARG A 410 6.13 -19.02 -10.52
N ILE A 411 6.59 -18.66 -11.72
CA ILE A 411 7.94 -18.14 -11.96
C ILE A 411 8.12 -16.81 -11.23
N TYR A 412 7.18 -15.89 -11.41
CA TYR A 412 7.15 -14.59 -10.73
C TYR A 412 7.20 -14.75 -9.20
N ALA A 413 6.27 -15.50 -8.62
CA ALA A 413 6.15 -15.67 -7.18
C ALA A 413 7.38 -16.34 -6.56
N LYS A 414 8.00 -17.31 -7.26
CA LYS A 414 9.23 -17.94 -6.83
C LYS A 414 10.42 -16.97 -6.77
N ALA A 415 10.52 -16.08 -7.74
CA ALA A 415 11.63 -15.13 -7.84
C ALA A 415 11.48 -13.94 -6.87
N LEU A 416 10.26 -13.37 -6.80
CA LEU A 416 9.99 -12.16 -6.03
C LEU A 416 9.58 -12.45 -4.59
N LYS A 417 8.95 -13.61 -4.34
CA LYS A 417 8.39 -13.99 -3.04
C LYS A 417 7.40 -12.94 -2.49
N ASN A 418 6.63 -12.38 -3.40
CA ASN A 418 5.57 -11.42 -3.13
C ASN A 418 4.36 -11.80 -3.99
N PRO A 419 3.17 -12.03 -3.40
CA PRO A 419 2.01 -12.45 -4.17
C PRO A 419 1.41 -11.30 -4.98
N MET A 420 0.76 -11.63 -6.10
CA MET A 420 -0.24 -10.77 -6.75
C MET A 420 -1.62 -11.02 -6.13
N PRO A 421 -2.59 -10.10 -6.28
CA PRO A 421 -3.96 -10.30 -5.79
C PRO A 421 -4.75 -11.28 -6.67
N MET A 422 -4.19 -12.46 -6.90
CA MET A 422 -4.77 -13.49 -7.75
C MET A 422 -4.43 -14.89 -7.25
N SER A 423 -5.28 -15.86 -7.61
CA SER A 423 -5.09 -17.29 -7.34
C SER A 423 -4.61 -18.04 -8.58
N LEU A 424 -4.10 -19.24 -8.39
CA LEU A 424 -3.86 -20.16 -9.50
C LEU A 424 -5.18 -20.74 -10.01
N SER A 425 -5.29 -20.92 -11.33
CA SER A 425 -6.54 -21.33 -11.99
C SER A 425 -6.98 -22.74 -11.59
N ASP A 426 -6.03 -23.60 -11.22
CA ASP A 426 -6.27 -24.98 -10.78
C ASP A 426 -6.60 -25.11 -9.29
N GLY A 427 -6.65 -23.99 -8.54
CA GLY A 427 -6.91 -23.96 -7.10
C GLY A 427 -5.76 -24.47 -6.23
N SER A 428 -4.59 -24.76 -6.80
CA SER A 428 -3.40 -25.12 -6.02
C SER A 428 -2.79 -23.90 -5.34
N GLN A 429 -1.98 -24.15 -4.32
CA GLN A 429 -1.25 -23.12 -3.59
C GLN A 429 0.09 -22.79 -4.28
N LEU A 430 0.60 -21.57 -4.06
CA LEU A 430 1.96 -21.22 -4.45
C LEU A 430 2.98 -22.03 -3.63
N ASP A 431 4.11 -22.35 -4.26
CA ASP A 431 5.26 -22.94 -3.56
C ASP A 431 5.97 -21.86 -2.73
N THR A 432 5.75 -21.88 -1.41
CA THR A 432 6.35 -20.97 -0.44
C THR A 432 7.68 -21.48 0.13
N SER A 433 8.26 -22.53 -0.44
CA SER A 433 9.56 -23.04 0.01
C SER A 433 10.64 -21.96 -0.14
N GLY A 434 11.34 -21.68 0.95
CA GLY A 434 12.35 -20.61 1.02
C GLY A 434 11.79 -19.19 1.18
N TRP A 435 10.50 -19.04 1.45
CA TRP A 435 9.94 -17.76 1.92
C TRP A 435 10.23 -17.61 3.42
N ASN A 436 10.51 -16.39 3.86
CA ASN A 436 10.66 -16.06 5.28
C ASN A 436 9.29 -15.83 5.94
N ALA A 437 9.27 -15.71 7.26
CA ALA A 437 8.02 -15.53 8.02
C ALA A 437 7.24 -14.27 7.61
N PHE A 438 7.93 -13.19 7.24
CA PHE A 438 7.30 -11.98 6.76
C PHE A 438 6.57 -12.20 5.43
N GLN A 439 7.23 -12.83 4.47
CA GLN A 439 6.66 -13.11 3.15
C GLN A 439 5.45 -14.06 3.23
N ILE A 440 5.52 -15.07 4.11
CA ILE A 440 4.39 -15.97 4.37
C ILE A 440 3.22 -15.18 4.97
N SER A 441 3.47 -14.33 5.95
CA SER A 441 2.40 -13.52 6.57
C SER A 441 1.74 -12.55 5.58
N GLN A 442 2.46 -12.09 4.56
CA GLN A 442 1.88 -11.27 3.48
C GLN A 442 0.92 -12.08 2.61
N LEU A 443 1.28 -13.30 2.26
CA LEU A 443 0.42 -14.18 1.46
C LEU A 443 -0.87 -14.51 2.23
N GLU A 444 -0.76 -14.96 3.47
CA GLU A 444 -1.89 -15.27 4.35
C GLU A 444 -2.83 -14.07 4.53
N MET A 445 -2.26 -12.90 4.79
CA MET A 445 -3.04 -11.67 4.94
C MET A 445 -3.75 -11.28 3.65
N LEU A 446 -3.11 -11.43 2.48
CA LEU A 446 -3.69 -11.06 1.19
C LEU A 446 -4.91 -11.91 0.85
N GLU A 447 -4.88 -13.21 1.18
CA GLU A 447 -6.00 -14.13 0.96
C GLU A 447 -7.24 -13.78 1.79
N GLU A 448 -7.05 -13.15 2.95
CA GLU A 448 -8.13 -12.80 3.90
C GLU A 448 -8.52 -11.32 3.87
N THR A 449 -7.75 -10.47 3.19
CA THR A 449 -7.98 -9.03 3.23
C THR A 449 -9.17 -8.61 2.39
N VAL A 450 -10.04 -7.82 3.02
CA VAL A 450 -10.97 -6.92 2.32
C VAL A 450 -10.18 -5.66 1.98
N ALA A 451 -9.91 -5.44 0.71
CA ALA A 451 -9.13 -4.27 0.29
C ALA A 451 -9.93 -2.99 0.55
N MET A 452 -9.33 -2.04 1.24
CA MET A 452 -9.95 -0.74 1.45
C MET A 452 -10.20 -0.07 0.09
N PRO A 453 -11.44 0.36 -0.20
CA PRO A 453 -11.73 1.09 -1.43
C PRO A 453 -10.87 2.35 -1.53
N THR A 454 -10.31 2.60 -2.70
CA THR A 454 -9.55 3.83 -2.98
C THR A 454 -10.39 4.77 -3.81
N TYR A 455 -10.54 6.01 -3.34
CA TYR A 455 -11.18 7.03 -4.16
C TYR A 455 -10.16 7.57 -5.16
N SER A 456 -10.45 7.40 -6.45
CA SER A 456 -9.53 7.82 -7.52
C SER A 456 -9.11 9.28 -7.37
N VAL A 457 -7.82 9.57 -7.50
CA VAL A 457 -7.30 10.95 -7.48
C VAL A 457 -7.98 11.80 -8.55
N ALA A 458 -8.31 11.21 -9.71
CA ALA A 458 -9.02 11.89 -10.79
C ALA A 458 -10.44 12.31 -10.38
N SER A 459 -11.11 11.52 -9.54
CA SER A 459 -12.48 11.78 -9.08
C SER A 459 -12.55 12.74 -7.89
N ARG A 460 -11.43 13.04 -7.24
CA ARG A 460 -11.42 13.97 -6.09
C ARG A 460 -11.89 15.35 -6.51
N HIS A 461 -12.65 16.00 -5.64
CA HIS A 461 -13.10 17.37 -5.86
C HIS A 461 -11.89 18.31 -6.04
N ASP A 462 -12.03 19.34 -6.88
CA ASP A 462 -10.95 20.26 -7.22
C ASP A 462 -10.35 20.99 -6.01
N ILE A 463 -11.08 21.10 -4.91
CA ILE A 463 -10.58 21.65 -3.65
C ILE A 463 -9.35 20.86 -3.13
N PHE A 464 -9.28 19.56 -3.40
CA PHE A 464 -8.11 18.72 -3.08
C PHE A 464 -7.01 18.84 -4.14
N LYS A 465 -7.36 19.02 -5.41
CA LYS A 465 -6.40 19.10 -6.54
C LYS A 465 -5.74 20.46 -6.63
N ALA A 466 -6.55 21.51 -6.72
CA ALA A 466 -6.11 22.89 -6.96
C ALA A 466 -6.25 23.80 -5.74
N GLY A 467 -7.20 23.54 -4.85
CA GLY A 467 -7.49 24.36 -3.67
C GLY A 467 -6.48 24.25 -2.53
N GLY A 468 -5.70 23.15 -2.48
CA GLY A 468 -4.69 22.93 -1.44
C GLY A 468 -5.24 22.33 -0.15
N ALA A 469 -6.42 21.69 -0.20
CA ALA A 469 -7.04 21.03 0.95
C ALA A 469 -6.42 19.65 1.27
N THR A 470 -5.61 19.07 0.38
CA THR A 470 -4.99 17.74 0.53
C THR A 470 -4.23 17.58 1.85
N LYS A 471 -3.60 18.62 2.36
CA LYS A 471 -2.89 18.58 3.65
C LYS A 471 -3.79 18.32 4.88
N TYR A 472 -5.11 18.35 4.69
CA TYR A 472 -6.10 18.06 5.74
C TYR A 472 -6.80 16.71 5.53
N ALA A 473 -6.42 15.96 4.48
CA ALA A 473 -6.80 14.56 4.33
C ALA A 473 -6.11 13.71 5.40
N GLY A 474 -6.72 12.60 5.79
CA GLY A 474 -6.20 11.73 6.84
C GLY A 474 -6.18 12.40 8.22
N VAL A 475 -5.22 12.05 9.06
CA VAL A 475 -5.09 12.58 10.43
C VAL A 475 -4.21 13.82 10.45
N PRO A 476 -4.77 15.01 10.75
CA PRO A 476 -4.01 16.25 10.68
C PRO A 476 -2.99 16.38 11.81
N TYR A 477 -1.84 16.99 11.49
CA TYR A 477 -0.81 17.42 12.47
C TYR A 477 -0.32 16.35 13.45
N ILE A 478 -0.29 15.09 13.02
CA ILE A 478 0.10 13.92 13.84
C ILE A 478 1.46 14.12 14.55
N ALA A 479 2.42 14.80 13.91
CA ALA A 479 3.72 15.09 14.50
C ALA A 479 3.63 15.89 15.81
N ARG A 480 2.48 16.55 16.09
CA ARG A 480 2.26 17.26 17.35
C ARG A 480 2.00 16.34 18.54
N LEU A 481 1.54 15.11 18.31
CA LEU A 481 1.39 14.09 19.35
C LEU A 481 2.76 13.60 19.83
N CYS A 482 3.73 13.48 18.93
CA CYS A 482 5.08 12.95 19.18
C CYS A 482 6.18 14.02 19.02
N ALA A 483 5.89 15.29 19.35
CA ALA A 483 6.90 16.33 19.32
C ALA A 483 8.07 16.01 20.24
N SER A 484 9.31 16.12 19.74
CA SER A 484 10.53 15.78 20.49
C SER A 484 10.65 16.60 21.79
N ASN A 485 10.27 17.87 21.77
CA ASN A 485 10.11 18.65 22.99
C ASN A 485 8.73 18.38 23.60
N LYS A 486 8.72 17.79 24.79
CA LYS A 486 7.47 17.47 25.51
C LYS A 486 6.55 18.68 25.77
N ALA A 487 7.11 19.89 25.84
CA ALA A 487 6.32 21.12 26.02
C ALA A 487 5.51 21.50 24.77
N ASP A 488 5.93 21.03 23.61
CA ASP A 488 5.26 21.32 22.33
C ASP A 488 4.19 20.28 21.96
N ARG A 489 4.04 19.23 22.77
CA ARG A 489 3.00 18.21 22.58
C ARG A 489 1.62 18.83 22.73
N LYS A 490 0.70 18.38 21.89
CA LYS A 490 -0.71 18.74 21.96
C LYS A 490 -1.55 17.47 22.01
N GLY A 491 -2.61 17.51 22.81
CA GLY A 491 -3.64 16.47 22.78
C GLY A 491 -4.53 16.59 21.53
N ALA A 492 -5.26 15.52 21.26
CA ALA A 492 -6.11 15.40 20.07
C ALA A 492 -7.12 16.54 19.92
N ASP A 493 -7.79 16.94 21.02
CA ASP A 493 -8.75 18.05 20.98
C ASP A 493 -8.09 19.38 20.56
N ALA A 494 -6.93 19.70 21.13
CA ALA A 494 -6.22 20.94 20.80
C ALA A 494 -5.70 20.94 19.34
N ILE A 495 -5.28 19.77 18.83
CA ILE A 495 -4.89 19.58 17.43
C ILE A 495 -6.08 19.80 16.51
N TRP A 496 -7.24 19.21 16.85
CA TRP A 496 -8.46 19.33 16.07
C TRP A 496 -8.98 20.76 16.01
N GLU A 497 -9.00 21.46 17.13
CA GLU A 497 -9.38 22.88 17.20
C GLU A 497 -8.43 23.78 16.38
N GLU A 498 -7.13 23.51 16.41
CA GLU A 498 -6.17 24.24 15.57
C GLU A 498 -6.44 23.99 14.08
N MET A 499 -6.77 22.75 13.70
CA MET A 499 -7.15 22.41 12.34
C MET A 499 -8.43 23.16 11.91
N ILE A 500 -9.49 23.11 12.72
CA ILE A 500 -10.75 23.82 12.44
C ILE A 500 -10.49 25.32 12.22
N LYS A 501 -9.68 25.93 13.06
CA LYS A 501 -9.33 27.36 12.90
C LYS A 501 -8.71 27.62 11.53
N LYS A 502 -7.74 26.81 11.12
CA LYS A 502 -7.08 26.97 9.81
C LYS A 502 -8.00 26.67 8.64
N VAL A 503 -8.86 25.67 8.75
CA VAL A 503 -9.89 25.39 7.74
C VAL A 503 -10.80 26.62 7.57
N ASN A 504 -11.27 27.20 8.67
CA ASN A 504 -12.10 28.42 8.63
C ASN A 504 -11.39 29.60 7.96
N ASP A 505 -10.10 29.77 8.22
CA ASP A 505 -9.31 30.87 7.64
C ASP A 505 -9.02 30.66 6.15
N GLU A 506 -8.85 29.40 5.70
CA GLU A 506 -8.39 29.08 4.34
C GLU A 506 -9.52 28.70 3.37
N TYR A 507 -10.63 28.15 3.83
CA TYR A 507 -11.66 27.55 2.97
C TYR A 507 -12.20 28.54 1.92
N GLU A 508 -12.75 29.68 2.38
CA GLU A 508 -13.33 30.68 1.47
C GLU A 508 -12.26 31.48 0.72
N ASN A 509 -11.21 31.90 1.43
CA ASN A 509 -10.26 32.87 0.93
C ASN A 509 -9.15 32.26 0.08
N LYS A 510 -8.97 30.95 0.15
CA LYS A 510 -7.86 30.27 -0.54
C LYS A 510 -8.35 29.08 -1.35
N TRP A 511 -9.08 28.14 -0.75
CA TRP A 511 -9.41 26.90 -1.47
C TRP A 511 -10.48 27.12 -2.52
N LEU A 512 -11.62 27.71 -2.14
CA LEU A 512 -12.68 28.04 -3.10
C LEU A 512 -12.23 29.09 -4.11
N ALA A 513 -11.38 30.04 -3.71
CA ALA A 513 -10.85 31.05 -4.64
C ALA A 513 -9.94 30.47 -5.72
N ASN A 514 -9.21 29.37 -5.41
CA ASN A 514 -8.28 28.74 -6.37
C ASN A 514 -8.96 27.80 -7.36
N ILE A 515 -10.22 27.43 -7.14
CA ILE A 515 -10.99 26.54 -8.04
C ILE A 515 -12.08 27.28 -8.82
N LYS A 516 -12.29 28.59 -8.55
CA LYS A 516 -13.17 29.48 -9.33
C LYS A 516 -12.41 30.08 -10.50
#